data_22b42b5174801bfbef2f5a55d160c9dc
#
_entry.id   22b42b5174801bfbef2f5a55d160c9dc
#
_cell.length_a   1.000
_cell.length_b   1.000
_cell.length_c   1.000
_cell.angle_alpha   90.00
_cell.angle_beta   90.00
_cell.angle_gamma   90.00
#
_symmetry.space_group_name_H-M   'P 1'
#
loop_
_entity.id
_entity.type
_entity.pdbx_description
1 polymer ?
#
loop_
_entity_poly.entity_id
_entity_poly.type
_entity_poly.pdbx_seq_one_letter_code
_entity_poly.pdbx_strand_id
1 'polypeptide(L)'
;MSKTESATKTTPSLTMHAQYIKDLSFENPRASSVFTQQTGQPDVEVSVNVGASSLEDNRYEIILNLNAKANVNTEPLFLIELSYGGIASLNDIPENDKNAFVMIEGPRLLFPFARATIATVTREGGFLPLNLQPIDFVAVFKANLKARQKESK
;
A
#
# COMPACT_ATOMS: atom_id res chain seq x y z
N MET A 1 -11.46 46.04 -25.67
CA MET A 1 -10.55 44.89 -25.51
C MET A 1 -10.99 44.07 -24.33
N SER A 2 -11.73 43.04 -24.55
CA SER A 2 -12.14 42.11 -23.48
C SER A 2 -10.96 41.18 -23.20
N LYS A 3 -10.37 41.30 -22.02
CA LYS A 3 -9.47 40.27 -21.48
C LYS A 3 -10.32 39.06 -21.18
N THR A 4 -10.26 38.06 -22.03
CA THR A 4 -10.76 36.74 -21.70
C THR A 4 -9.83 36.18 -20.62
N GLU A 5 -10.21 36.31 -19.37
CA GLU A 5 -9.56 35.53 -18.31
C GLU A 5 -9.88 34.07 -18.61
N SER A 6 -8.90 33.38 -19.14
CA SER A 6 -8.91 31.94 -19.22
C SER A 6 -8.98 31.41 -17.78
N ALA A 7 -10.19 31.00 -17.38
CA ALA A 7 -10.36 30.26 -16.13
C ALA A 7 -9.52 29.00 -16.23
N THR A 8 -8.39 28.97 -15.55
CA THR A 8 -7.59 27.76 -15.34
C THR A 8 -8.46 26.77 -14.60
N LYS A 9 -8.96 25.76 -15.32
CA LYS A 9 -9.63 24.62 -14.68
C LYS A 9 -8.58 23.91 -13.83
N THR A 10 -8.64 24.11 -12.51
CA THR A 10 -7.82 23.37 -11.56
C THR A 10 -8.27 21.91 -11.54
N THR A 11 -7.37 20.99 -11.90
CA THR A 11 -7.64 19.57 -11.83
C THR A 11 -7.43 19.08 -10.40
N PRO A 12 -8.40 18.36 -9.82
CA PRO A 12 -8.19 17.74 -8.51
C PRO A 12 -6.95 16.87 -8.51
N SER A 13 -6.09 17.04 -7.51
CA SER A 13 -4.83 16.30 -7.45
C SER A 13 -4.36 16.11 -6.01
N LEU A 14 -3.47 15.13 -5.86
CA LEU A 14 -2.77 14.83 -4.62
C LEU A 14 -1.27 15.05 -4.86
N THR A 15 -0.64 15.83 -4.00
CA THR A 15 0.80 16.06 -4.04
C THR A 15 1.47 15.25 -2.96
N MET A 16 2.40 14.37 -3.34
CA MET A 16 3.16 13.57 -2.38
C MET A 16 4.44 14.33 -2.00
N HIS A 17 4.58 14.67 -0.72
CA HIS A 17 5.71 15.45 -0.21
C HIS A 17 6.85 14.58 0.29
N ALA A 18 6.53 13.42 0.87
CA ALA A 18 7.52 12.49 1.39
C ALA A 18 6.99 11.06 1.28
N GLN A 19 7.90 10.13 1.08
CA GLN A 19 7.60 8.69 1.08
C GLN A 19 8.67 7.98 1.90
N TYR A 20 8.26 6.98 2.66
CA TYR A 20 9.17 6.29 3.57
C TYR A 20 8.64 4.91 3.95
N ILE A 21 9.57 4.03 4.29
CA ILE A 21 9.24 2.80 5.00
C ILE A 21 9.02 3.18 6.47
N LYS A 22 7.81 2.95 6.97
CA LYS A 22 7.49 3.23 8.36
C LYS A 22 7.83 2.05 9.25
N ASP A 23 7.57 0.83 8.76
CA ASP A 23 7.91 -0.40 9.43
C ASP A 23 8.10 -1.52 8.42
N LEU A 24 9.06 -2.40 8.68
CA LEU A 24 9.36 -3.54 7.81
C LEU A 24 9.83 -4.71 8.68
N SER A 25 9.16 -5.84 8.52
CA SER A 25 9.51 -7.10 9.17
C SER A 25 9.59 -8.19 8.12
N PHE A 26 10.66 -8.98 8.17
CA PHE A 26 10.85 -10.14 7.30
C PHE A 26 11.33 -11.31 8.13
N GLU A 27 10.61 -12.42 8.04
CA GLU A 27 10.97 -13.66 8.72
C GLU A 27 11.22 -14.77 7.70
N ASN A 28 12.30 -15.50 7.90
CA ASN A 28 12.75 -16.61 7.06
C ASN A 28 13.03 -17.82 7.95
N PRO A 29 11.98 -18.45 8.51
CA PRO A 29 12.12 -19.41 9.61
C PRO A 29 12.77 -20.73 9.20
N ARG A 30 12.75 -21.08 7.91
CA ARG A 30 13.32 -22.34 7.42
C ARG A 30 14.68 -22.18 6.77
N ALA A 31 15.27 -20.98 6.81
CA ALA A 31 16.67 -20.83 6.44
C ALA A 31 17.51 -21.58 7.50
N SER A 32 18.49 -22.34 7.15
CA SER A 32 19.10 -22.64 5.85
C SER A 32 18.48 -23.84 5.12
N SER A 33 17.69 -24.66 5.79
CA SER A 33 17.23 -25.95 5.27
C SER A 33 16.44 -25.84 3.96
N VAL A 34 15.66 -24.75 3.81
CA VAL A 34 14.85 -24.52 2.60
C VAL A 34 15.73 -24.38 1.33
N PHE A 35 16.99 -23.99 1.49
CA PHE A 35 17.92 -23.80 0.36
C PHE A 35 18.70 -25.05 0.01
N THR A 36 18.63 -26.10 0.83
CA THR A 36 19.35 -27.35 0.63
C THR A 36 18.43 -28.51 0.25
N GLN A 37 17.11 -28.30 0.30
CA GLN A 37 16.10 -29.32 -0.01
C GLN A 37 15.24 -28.85 -1.18
N GLN A 38 14.75 -29.81 -1.98
CA GLN A 38 13.75 -29.48 -2.99
C GLN A 38 12.42 -29.19 -2.30
N THR A 39 11.91 -27.98 -2.51
CA THR A 39 10.60 -27.56 -2.05
C THR A 39 9.64 -27.45 -3.22
N GLY A 40 8.35 -27.74 -2.99
CA GLY A 40 7.31 -27.50 -3.98
C GLY A 40 7.09 -26.02 -4.24
N GLN A 41 6.14 -25.71 -5.13
CA GLN A 41 5.76 -24.32 -5.38
C GLN A 41 5.07 -23.73 -4.15
N PRO A 42 5.47 -22.52 -3.73
CA PRO A 42 4.81 -21.87 -2.58
C PRO A 42 3.45 -21.30 -2.94
N ASP A 43 2.55 -21.38 -1.98
CA ASP A 43 1.31 -20.62 -1.98
C ASP A 43 1.55 -19.30 -1.27
N VAL A 44 1.16 -18.19 -1.89
CA VAL A 44 1.35 -16.86 -1.34
C VAL A 44 0.00 -16.24 -1.01
N GLU A 45 -0.16 -15.84 0.24
CA GLU A 45 -1.32 -15.07 0.71
C GLU A 45 -0.89 -13.64 0.90
N VAL A 46 -1.66 -12.71 0.33
CA VAL A 46 -1.40 -11.27 0.43
C VAL A 46 -2.58 -10.58 1.07
N SER A 47 -2.32 -9.76 2.08
CA SER A 47 -3.33 -8.89 2.66
C SER A 47 -2.93 -7.42 2.51
N VAL A 48 -3.93 -6.57 2.31
CA VAL A 48 -3.76 -5.14 2.07
C VAL A 48 -4.65 -4.37 3.01
N ASN A 49 -4.10 -3.36 3.65
CA ASN A 49 -4.86 -2.41 4.45
C ASN A 49 -4.33 -1.00 4.21
N VAL A 50 -5.23 -0.03 4.18
CA VAL A 50 -4.90 1.39 3.98
C VAL A 50 -5.41 2.18 5.18
N GLY A 51 -4.54 3.01 5.75
CA GLY A 51 -4.89 3.96 6.78
C GLY A 51 -4.51 5.37 6.35
N ALA A 52 -5.21 6.35 6.90
CA ALA A 52 -4.88 7.76 6.69
C ALA A 52 -5.23 8.54 7.94
N SER A 53 -4.41 9.53 8.26
CA SER A 53 -4.65 10.45 9.37
C SER A 53 -4.33 11.88 8.94
N SER A 54 -5.11 12.84 9.46
CA SER A 54 -4.88 14.24 9.22
C SER A 54 -3.68 14.74 10.02
N LEU A 55 -2.83 15.52 9.37
CA LEU A 55 -1.73 16.23 9.99
C LEU A 55 -2.02 17.73 9.95
N GLU A 56 -1.10 18.52 10.48
CA GLU A 56 -1.17 19.98 10.38
C GLU A 56 -0.96 20.45 8.92
N ASP A 57 -1.37 21.67 8.63
CA ASP A 57 -1.18 22.34 7.33
C ASP A 57 -1.87 21.61 6.14
N ASN A 58 -3.07 21.06 6.35
CA ASN A 58 -3.83 20.35 5.31
C ASN A 58 -3.06 19.17 4.71
N ARG A 59 -2.22 18.53 5.49
CA ARG A 59 -1.50 17.33 5.10
C ARG A 59 -2.11 16.09 5.71
N TYR A 60 -1.83 14.96 5.07
CA TYR A 60 -2.29 13.64 5.50
C TYR A 60 -1.11 12.69 5.53
N GLU A 61 -1.04 11.84 6.54
CA GLU A 61 -0.20 10.65 6.47
C GLU A 61 -1.05 9.50 5.94
N ILE A 62 -0.56 8.87 4.89
CA ILE A 62 -1.20 7.72 4.26
C ILE A 62 -0.30 6.52 4.51
N ILE A 63 -0.85 5.44 5.06
CA ILE A 63 -0.10 4.21 5.31
C ILE A 63 -0.69 3.09 4.47
N LEU A 64 0.13 2.52 3.62
CA LEU A 64 -0.18 1.29 2.89
C LEU A 64 0.47 0.12 3.62
N ASN A 65 -0.35 -0.75 4.20
CA ASN A 65 0.09 -1.96 4.86
C ASN A 65 -0.05 -3.14 3.90
N LEU A 66 1.07 -3.80 3.61
CA LEU A 66 1.11 -4.99 2.78
C LEU A 66 1.75 -6.12 3.58
N ASN A 67 1.04 -7.23 3.68
CA ASN A 67 1.54 -8.44 4.33
C ASN A 67 1.50 -9.57 3.32
N ALA A 68 2.59 -10.32 3.21
CA ALA A 68 2.65 -11.49 2.36
C ALA A 68 3.24 -12.65 3.14
N LYS A 69 2.56 -13.80 3.04
CA LYS A 69 2.98 -15.05 3.67
C LYS A 69 3.09 -16.12 2.60
N ALA A 70 4.26 -16.73 2.48
CA ALA A 70 4.48 -17.84 1.57
C ALA A 70 4.56 -19.13 2.36
N ASN A 71 3.81 -20.15 1.93
CA ASN A 71 3.80 -21.47 2.53
C ASN A 71 4.05 -22.54 1.47
N VAL A 72 4.72 -23.62 1.88
CA VAL A 72 4.80 -24.85 1.11
C VAL A 72 4.28 -25.98 2.00
N ASN A 73 3.27 -26.69 1.54
CA ASN A 73 2.67 -27.80 2.30
C ASN A 73 2.29 -27.39 3.73
N THR A 74 1.64 -26.24 3.88
CA THR A 74 1.22 -25.63 5.16
C THR A 74 2.35 -25.13 6.07
N GLU A 75 3.62 -25.30 5.66
CA GLU A 75 4.76 -24.78 6.41
C GLU A 75 5.21 -23.41 5.87
N PRO A 76 5.47 -22.43 6.75
CA PRO A 76 5.86 -21.10 6.32
C PRO A 76 7.27 -21.08 5.72
N LEU A 77 7.40 -20.50 4.53
CA LEU A 77 8.69 -20.19 3.91
C LEU A 77 9.20 -18.84 4.38
N PHE A 78 8.37 -17.82 4.22
CA PHE A 78 8.68 -16.49 4.69
C PHE A 78 7.41 -15.74 5.04
N LEU A 79 7.57 -14.74 5.87
CA LEU A 79 6.54 -13.75 6.20
C LEU A 79 7.15 -12.36 6.07
N ILE A 80 6.52 -11.50 5.30
CA ILE A 80 6.90 -10.10 5.19
C ILE A 80 5.72 -9.20 5.56
N GLU A 81 6.00 -8.22 6.41
CA GLU A 81 5.04 -7.20 6.82
C GLU A 81 5.66 -5.84 6.55
N LEU A 82 4.99 -5.04 5.72
CA LEU A 82 5.46 -3.72 5.31
C LEU A 82 4.40 -2.67 5.59
N SER A 83 4.80 -1.61 6.30
CA SER A 83 4.03 -0.37 6.40
C SER A 83 4.79 0.70 5.62
N TYR A 84 4.24 1.08 4.47
CA TYR A 84 4.83 2.07 3.59
C TYR A 84 4.02 3.35 3.68
N GLY A 85 4.65 4.45 4.03
CA GLY A 85 3.98 5.71 4.31
C GLY A 85 4.28 6.81 3.31
N GLY A 86 3.38 7.76 3.26
CA GLY A 86 3.56 8.99 2.51
C GLY A 86 2.86 10.15 3.19
N ILE A 87 3.44 11.33 3.05
CA ILE A 87 2.82 12.59 3.47
C ILE A 87 2.35 13.31 2.22
N ALA A 88 1.07 13.62 2.18
CA ALA A 88 0.42 14.20 1.01
C ALA A 88 -0.44 15.40 1.37
N SER A 89 -0.64 16.28 0.40
CA SER A 89 -1.64 17.33 0.45
C SER A 89 -2.60 17.22 -0.72
N LEU A 90 -3.83 17.71 -0.52
CA LEU A 90 -4.86 17.71 -1.53
C LEU A 90 -5.00 19.08 -2.17
N ASN A 91 -5.22 19.12 -3.49
CA ASN A 91 -5.44 20.33 -4.26
C ASN A 91 -6.81 20.25 -4.93
N ASP A 92 -7.67 21.24 -4.65
CA ASP A 92 -8.97 21.41 -5.30
C ASP A 92 -9.90 20.20 -5.18
N ILE A 93 -9.91 19.58 -4.00
CA ILE A 93 -10.79 18.46 -3.69
C ILE A 93 -11.93 18.96 -2.81
N PRO A 94 -13.21 18.75 -3.18
CA PRO A 94 -14.35 19.05 -2.31
C PRO A 94 -14.25 18.31 -0.98
N GLU A 95 -14.70 18.95 0.10
CA GLU A 95 -14.59 18.40 1.47
C GLU A 95 -15.14 16.98 1.59
N ASN A 96 -16.30 16.71 0.95
CA ASN A 96 -16.96 15.41 1.01
C ASN A 96 -16.19 14.31 0.28
N ASP A 97 -15.30 14.67 -0.63
CA ASP A 97 -14.54 13.72 -1.46
C ASP A 97 -13.12 13.46 -0.94
N LYS A 98 -12.68 14.25 0.06
CA LYS A 98 -11.28 14.18 0.55
C LYS A 98 -10.91 12.81 1.07
N ASN A 99 -11.77 12.21 1.89
CA ASN A 99 -11.46 10.90 2.48
C ASN A 99 -11.31 9.82 1.40
N ALA A 100 -12.26 9.74 0.47
CA ALA A 100 -12.18 8.77 -0.62
C ALA A 100 -10.95 9.00 -1.49
N PHE A 101 -10.65 10.26 -1.80
CA PHE A 101 -9.50 10.61 -2.63
C PHE A 101 -8.18 10.20 -1.99
N VAL A 102 -8.00 10.52 -0.71
CA VAL A 102 -6.80 10.14 0.07
C VAL A 102 -6.65 8.63 0.15
N MET A 103 -7.72 7.91 0.41
CA MET A 103 -7.72 6.46 0.63
C MET A 103 -7.61 5.64 -0.65
N ILE A 104 -7.78 6.26 -1.81
CA ILE A 104 -7.67 5.60 -3.11
C ILE A 104 -6.42 6.06 -3.85
N GLU A 105 -6.27 7.36 -4.07
CA GLU A 105 -5.13 7.90 -4.83
C GLU A 105 -3.83 7.84 -4.04
N GLY A 106 -3.90 8.00 -2.71
CA GLY A 106 -2.72 7.90 -1.85
C GLY A 106 -2.00 6.57 -1.98
N PRO A 107 -2.66 5.46 -1.65
CA PRO A 107 -2.02 4.15 -1.78
C PRO A 107 -1.70 3.76 -3.22
N ARG A 108 -2.47 4.25 -4.19
CA ARG A 108 -2.16 4.02 -5.61
C ARG A 108 -0.79 4.58 -5.99
N LEU A 109 -0.44 5.75 -5.47
CA LEU A 109 0.87 6.36 -5.70
C LEU A 109 1.99 5.67 -4.92
N LEU A 110 1.70 5.16 -3.73
CA LEU A 110 2.67 4.47 -2.88
C LEU A 110 2.96 3.03 -3.33
N PHE A 111 2.00 2.40 -3.97
CA PHE A 111 2.05 0.96 -4.28
C PHE A 111 3.27 0.54 -5.12
N PRO A 112 3.67 1.25 -6.19
CA PRO A 112 4.85 0.84 -6.97
C PRO A 112 6.12 0.75 -6.14
N PHE A 113 6.29 1.65 -5.18
CA PHE A 113 7.46 1.68 -4.30
C PHE A 113 7.38 0.60 -3.22
N ALA A 114 6.21 0.39 -2.65
CA ALA A 114 5.98 -0.68 -1.69
C ALA A 114 6.17 -2.06 -2.35
N ARG A 115 5.66 -2.23 -3.56
CA ARG A 115 5.84 -3.44 -4.37
C ARG A 115 7.33 -3.73 -4.61
N ALA A 116 8.08 -2.70 -4.99
CA ALA A 116 9.53 -2.83 -5.23
C ALA A 116 10.28 -3.21 -3.94
N THR A 117 9.88 -2.68 -2.80
CA THR A 117 10.46 -3.00 -1.50
C THR A 117 10.25 -4.49 -1.18
N ILE A 118 9.04 -5.01 -1.36
CA ILE A 118 8.74 -6.43 -1.11
C ILE A 118 9.54 -7.33 -2.05
N ALA A 119 9.63 -6.99 -3.33
CA ALA A 119 10.42 -7.75 -4.29
C ALA A 119 11.90 -7.79 -3.90
N THR A 120 12.46 -6.67 -3.46
CA THR A 120 13.85 -6.57 -3.03
C THR A 120 14.12 -7.41 -1.78
N VAL A 121 13.27 -7.30 -0.75
CA VAL A 121 13.46 -8.00 0.51
C VAL A 121 13.34 -9.51 0.32
N THR A 122 12.38 -9.99 -0.44
CA THR A 122 12.22 -11.43 -0.70
C THR A 122 13.40 -11.99 -1.48
N ARG A 123 13.92 -11.23 -2.44
CA ARG A 123 15.15 -11.61 -3.17
C ARG A 123 16.36 -11.70 -2.22
N GLU A 124 16.53 -10.71 -1.35
CA GLU A 124 17.60 -10.71 -0.34
C GLU A 124 17.43 -11.84 0.68
N GLY A 125 16.19 -12.31 0.86
CA GLY A 125 15.90 -13.49 1.67
C GLY A 125 16.29 -14.82 1.02
N GLY A 126 16.76 -14.81 -0.23
CA GLY A 126 17.17 -16.01 -0.96
C GLY A 126 16.09 -16.61 -1.84
N PHE A 127 14.96 -15.94 -2.00
CA PHE A 127 13.83 -16.40 -2.81
C PHE A 127 13.77 -15.68 -4.17
N LEU A 128 12.96 -16.18 -5.08
CA LEU A 128 12.60 -15.40 -6.27
C LEU A 128 11.86 -14.15 -5.80
N PRO A 129 12.11 -12.99 -6.42
CA PRO A 129 11.42 -11.76 -6.02
C PRO A 129 9.89 -11.94 -6.07
N LEU A 130 9.22 -11.58 -5.00
CA LEU A 130 7.76 -11.56 -4.98
C LEU A 130 7.26 -10.28 -5.64
N ASN A 131 6.69 -10.41 -6.84
CA ASN A 131 6.13 -9.30 -7.59
C ASN A 131 4.61 -9.32 -7.41
N LEU A 132 4.11 -8.43 -6.56
CA LEU A 132 2.68 -8.34 -6.28
C LEU A 132 1.90 -7.87 -7.51
N GLN A 133 0.73 -8.47 -7.73
CA GLN A 133 -0.18 -8.02 -8.76
C GLN A 133 -0.75 -6.64 -8.41
N PRO A 134 -1.15 -5.84 -9.41
CA PRO A 134 -1.81 -4.56 -9.16
C PRO A 134 -3.03 -4.73 -8.25
N ILE A 135 -3.23 -3.76 -7.37
CA ILE A 135 -4.30 -3.78 -6.37
C ILE A 135 -5.37 -2.78 -6.79
N ASP A 136 -6.63 -3.19 -6.71
CA ASP A 136 -7.78 -2.30 -6.90
C ASP A 136 -8.08 -1.59 -5.58
N PHE A 137 -7.57 -0.38 -5.42
CA PHE A 137 -7.75 0.40 -4.20
C PHE A 137 -9.17 0.96 -4.04
N VAL A 138 -9.94 1.05 -5.11
CA VAL A 138 -11.37 1.35 -5.01
C VAL A 138 -12.09 0.22 -4.29
N ALA A 139 -11.80 -1.02 -4.66
CA ALA A 139 -12.37 -2.19 -4.00
C ALA A 139 -11.94 -2.28 -2.53
N VAL A 140 -10.68 -2.00 -2.23
CA VAL A 140 -10.17 -1.98 -0.84
C VAL A 140 -10.93 -0.92 -0.03
N PHE A 141 -11.11 0.28 -0.58
CA PHE A 141 -11.84 1.35 0.08
C PHE A 141 -13.30 0.96 0.37
N LYS A 142 -14.00 0.38 -0.61
CA LYS A 142 -15.38 -0.08 -0.43
C LYS A 142 -15.50 -1.17 0.62
N ALA A 143 -14.55 -2.11 0.66
CA ALA A 143 -14.52 -3.16 1.67
C ALA A 143 -14.32 -2.58 3.07
N ASN A 144 -13.45 -1.59 3.23
CA ASN A 144 -13.24 -0.89 4.51
C ASN A 144 -14.49 -0.15 4.98
N LEU A 145 -15.24 0.48 4.07
CA LEU A 145 -16.51 1.13 4.42
C LEU A 145 -17.53 0.12 4.93
N LYS A 146 -17.65 -1.04 4.29
CA LYS A 146 -18.58 -2.10 4.73
C LYS A 146 -18.21 -2.64 6.11
N ALA A 147 -16.92 -2.83 6.37
CA ALA A 147 -16.44 -3.30 7.67
C ALA A 147 -16.78 -2.31 8.78
N ARG A 148 -16.61 -1.00 8.55
CA ARG A 148 -16.98 0.04 9.52
C ARG A 148 -18.48 0.10 9.77
N GLN A 149 -19.32 -0.10 8.76
CA GLN A 149 -20.78 -0.11 8.91
C GLN A 149 -21.26 -1.32 9.74
N LYS A 150 -20.59 -2.47 9.64
CA LYS A 150 -20.92 -3.66 10.45
C LYS A 150 -20.53 -3.49 11.92
N GLU A 151 -19.46 -2.77 12.21
CA GLU A 151 -19.00 -2.52 13.57
C GLU A 151 -19.89 -1.50 14.32
N SER A 152 -20.61 -0.65 13.59
CA SER A 152 -21.46 0.40 14.17
C SER A 152 -22.91 -0.03 14.44
N LYS A 153 -23.26 -1.33 14.25
CA LYS A 153 -24.58 -1.88 14.57
C LYS A 153 -24.56 -2.67 15.88
#